data_4d3f506a9e7cfc594c666f3a2eaacad8
#
_entry.id   4d3f506a9e7cfc594c666f3a2eaacad8
#
_cell.length_a   1.000
_cell.length_b   1.000
_cell.length_c   1.000
_cell.angle_alpha   90.00
_cell.angle_beta   90.00
_cell.angle_gamma   90.00
#
_symmetry.space_group_name_H-M   'P 1'
#
loop_
_entity.id
_entity.type
_entity.pdbx_description
1 polymer ?
#
loop_
_entity_poly.entity_id
_entity_poly.type
_entity_poly.pdbx_seq_one_letter_code
_entity_poly.pdbx_strand_id
1 'polypeptide(L)'
;MTLTSVGVDIAKLKFDVAVLLPNQKYKTKKFANTPAGCREFIHWLARFGDCHVCMEATGSYSTELATALSDGGYRVSLENPARIHAFSHTELTRNKTDKSDAALIARYCALYQPAQWHPAPLSQRQLTALVRHLKNLEEMRQMEENRLEAADEVITGSLKEHIATLDELIKETKKKIRQHIDDDPDLRKDKALLESIPGVGDVLSTNLLAFVGNLRRFSSSKALVAYAGLNPRRCESGMWKGKSRLSKVGSRELRSVLYMPAVVAGRCNEVVKDLMRRLESRGKAGKERVCAGMRKLLQLAYGVVKSGREFDAEIPLAG
;
A
#
# COMPACT_ATOMS: atom_id res chain seq x y z
N MET A 1 -17.46 -24.40 -13.14
CA MET A 1 -18.44 -24.18 -12.05
C MET A 1 -18.45 -22.69 -11.70
N THR A 2 -19.62 -22.07 -11.62
CA THR A 2 -19.76 -20.66 -11.20
C THR A 2 -19.60 -20.59 -9.69
N LEU A 3 -18.61 -19.79 -9.23
CA LEU A 3 -18.39 -19.57 -7.79
C LEU A 3 -19.55 -18.77 -7.20
N THR A 4 -19.95 -19.10 -5.98
CA THR A 4 -20.93 -18.31 -5.22
C THR A 4 -20.31 -16.99 -4.79
N SER A 5 -20.89 -15.87 -5.18
CA SER A 5 -20.37 -14.53 -4.87
C SER A 5 -20.76 -14.10 -3.47
N VAL A 6 -19.77 -13.67 -2.70
CA VAL A 6 -19.92 -13.25 -1.31
C VAL A 6 -19.33 -11.86 -1.13
N GLY A 7 -20.09 -10.95 -0.54
CA GLY A 7 -19.60 -9.64 -0.15
C GLY A 7 -19.42 -9.53 1.35
N VAL A 8 -18.36 -8.87 1.77
CA VAL A 8 -18.05 -8.63 3.18
C VAL A 8 -17.78 -7.15 3.39
N ASP A 9 -18.55 -6.53 4.26
CA ASP A 9 -18.31 -5.18 4.77
C ASP A 9 -17.67 -5.26 6.15
N ILE A 10 -16.45 -4.71 6.30
CA ILE A 10 -15.61 -4.89 7.48
C ILE A 10 -15.50 -3.62 8.29
N ALA A 11 -15.81 -3.73 9.59
CA ALA A 11 -15.54 -2.73 10.60
C ALA A 11 -14.55 -3.25 11.66
N LYS A 12 -14.12 -2.38 12.55
CA LYS A 12 -13.14 -2.70 13.61
C LYS A 12 -13.54 -3.90 14.49
N LEU A 13 -14.80 -3.97 14.91
CA LEU A 13 -15.28 -4.96 15.89
C LEU A 13 -16.10 -6.10 15.28
N LYS A 14 -16.59 -5.90 14.07
CA LYS A 14 -17.52 -6.84 13.40
C LYS A 14 -17.36 -6.73 11.89
N PHE A 15 -17.89 -7.74 11.19
CA PHE A 15 -18.11 -7.66 9.76
C PHE A 15 -19.47 -8.24 9.38
N ASP A 16 -20.11 -7.62 8.41
CA ASP A 16 -21.38 -8.03 7.84
C ASP A 16 -21.11 -8.78 6.52
N VAL A 17 -21.78 -9.91 6.34
CA VAL A 17 -21.61 -10.79 5.17
C VAL A 17 -22.92 -10.93 4.42
N ALA A 18 -22.84 -10.92 3.10
CA ALA A 18 -23.94 -11.23 2.21
C ALA A 18 -23.51 -12.26 1.16
N VAL A 19 -24.20 -13.39 1.09
CA VAL A 19 -24.03 -14.41 0.06
C VAL A 19 -25.13 -14.24 -0.98
N LEU A 20 -24.76 -14.06 -2.24
CA LEU A 20 -25.69 -13.96 -3.35
C LEU A 20 -26.10 -15.38 -3.79
N LEU A 21 -27.37 -15.70 -3.59
CA LEU A 21 -27.94 -16.99 -3.96
C LEU A 21 -28.36 -17.03 -5.45
N PRO A 22 -28.51 -18.23 -6.05
CA PRO A 22 -28.94 -18.37 -7.46
C PRO A 22 -30.27 -17.68 -7.78
N ASN A 23 -31.17 -17.58 -6.80
CA ASN A 23 -32.46 -16.88 -6.94
C ASN A 23 -32.39 -15.37 -6.78
N GLN A 24 -31.19 -14.78 -6.85
CA GLN A 24 -30.91 -13.34 -6.69
C GLN A 24 -31.26 -12.78 -5.29
N LYS A 25 -31.54 -13.64 -4.31
CA LYS A 25 -31.70 -13.24 -2.91
C LYS A 25 -30.39 -13.31 -2.16
N TYR A 26 -30.32 -12.58 -1.05
CA TYR A 26 -29.12 -12.55 -0.20
C TYR A 26 -29.38 -13.32 1.09
N LYS A 27 -28.42 -14.18 1.47
CA LYS A 27 -28.32 -14.73 2.81
C LYS A 27 -27.29 -13.92 3.58
N THR A 28 -27.73 -13.21 4.61
CA THR A 28 -26.85 -12.33 5.40
C THR A 28 -26.58 -12.88 6.78
N LYS A 29 -25.38 -12.64 7.30
CA LYS A 29 -25.00 -12.92 8.69
C LYS A 29 -23.92 -11.93 9.13
N LYS A 30 -23.86 -11.68 10.44
CA LYS A 30 -22.88 -10.82 11.09
C LYS A 30 -21.95 -11.67 11.96
N PHE A 31 -20.66 -11.30 11.95
CA PHE A 31 -19.63 -11.97 12.74
C PHE A 31 -18.78 -10.95 13.49
N ALA A 32 -18.15 -11.39 14.59
CA ALA A 32 -17.15 -10.59 15.28
C ALA A 32 -15.85 -10.57 14.48
N ASN A 33 -15.19 -9.39 14.39
CA ASN A 33 -13.88 -9.29 13.74
C ASN A 33 -12.76 -9.72 14.71
N THR A 34 -12.74 -11.01 15.01
CA THR A 34 -11.80 -11.71 15.89
C THR A 34 -11.39 -13.03 15.25
N PRO A 35 -10.27 -13.65 15.67
CA PRO A 35 -9.89 -14.98 15.16
C PRO A 35 -10.99 -16.05 15.32
N ALA A 36 -11.77 -15.98 16.40
CA ALA A 36 -12.92 -16.88 16.61
C ALA A 36 -14.04 -16.61 15.61
N GLY A 37 -14.42 -15.34 15.40
CA GLY A 37 -15.43 -14.97 14.43
C GLY A 37 -15.03 -15.27 12.98
N CYS A 38 -13.74 -15.14 12.63
CA CYS A 38 -13.23 -15.58 11.34
C CYS A 38 -13.41 -17.09 11.12
N ARG A 39 -13.10 -17.92 12.13
CA ARG A 39 -13.33 -19.38 12.07
C ARG A 39 -14.82 -19.72 11.94
N GLU A 40 -15.68 -19.03 12.69
CA GLU A 40 -17.13 -19.20 12.60
C GLU A 40 -17.65 -18.85 11.20
N PHE A 41 -17.13 -17.78 10.61
CA PHE A 41 -17.47 -17.37 9.24
C PHE A 41 -17.05 -18.42 8.22
N ILE A 42 -15.81 -18.91 8.28
CA ILE A 42 -15.30 -19.95 7.38
C ILE A 42 -16.18 -21.21 7.47
N HIS A 43 -16.53 -21.65 8.70
CA HIS A 43 -17.42 -22.79 8.90
C HIS A 43 -18.83 -22.53 8.33
N TRP A 44 -19.37 -21.32 8.51
CA TRP A 44 -20.67 -20.96 7.96
C TRP A 44 -20.63 -20.89 6.43
N LEU A 45 -19.53 -20.42 5.85
CA LEU A 45 -19.34 -20.25 4.41
C LEU A 45 -19.27 -21.61 3.67
N ALA A 46 -18.73 -22.65 4.31
CA ALA A 46 -18.64 -24.00 3.75
C ALA A 46 -19.98 -24.58 3.27
N ARG A 47 -21.10 -24.09 3.78
CA ARG A 47 -22.46 -24.52 3.38
C ARG A 47 -22.86 -24.07 1.98
N PHE A 48 -22.13 -23.12 1.39
CA PHE A 48 -22.44 -22.52 0.09
C PHE A 48 -21.53 -23.03 -1.05
N GLY A 49 -20.69 -24.03 -0.76
CA GLY A 49 -19.75 -24.59 -1.73
C GLY A 49 -18.61 -23.66 -2.06
N ASP A 50 -18.14 -23.70 -3.30
CA ASP A 50 -17.03 -22.86 -3.75
C ASP A 50 -17.46 -21.40 -3.85
N CYS A 51 -16.81 -20.56 -3.04
CA CYS A 51 -17.13 -19.14 -2.92
C CYS A 51 -16.02 -18.24 -3.44
N HIS A 52 -16.44 -17.13 -4.05
CA HIS A 52 -15.57 -15.98 -4.30
C HIS A 52 -15.94 -14.86 -3.32
N VAL A 53 -15.06 -14.59 -2.37
CA VAL A 53 -15.29 -13.58 -1.32
C VAL A 53 -14.64 -12.26 -1.72
N CYS A 54 -15.45 -11.24 -1.89
CA CYS A 54 -15.00 -9.89 -2.17
C CYS A 54 -15.20 -8.99 -0.94
N MET A 55 -14.23 -8.14 -0.66
CA MET A 55 -14.29 -7.16 0.42
C MET A 55 -13.56 -5.87 0.06
N GLU A 56 -13.93 -4.80 0.74
CA GLU A 56 -13.27 -3.52 0.61
C GLU A 56 -11.93 -3.51 1.36
N ALA A 57 -10.89 -2.93 0.74
CA ALA A 57 -9.56 -2.81 1.34
C ALA A 57 -9.54 -1.70 2.41
N THR A 58 -10.00 -2.01 3.62
CA THR A 58 -10.07 -1.11 4.78
C THR A 58 -8.85 -1.19 5.70
N GLY A 59 -7.67 -1.48 5.14
CA GLY A 59 -6.40 -1.53 5.86
C GLY A 59 -6.19 -2.84 6.64
N SER A 60 -5.71 -2.76 7.88
CA SER A 60 -5.36 -3.96 8.69
C SER A 60 -6.56 -4.85 8.97
N TYR A 61 -7.74 -4.28 9.16
CA TYR A 61 -8.96 -5.04 9.50
C TYR A 61 -9.37 -6.04 8.44
N SER A 62 -9.21 -5.70 7.16
CA SER A 62 -9.55 -6.59 6.04
C SER A 62 -8.46 -7.62 5.76
N THR A 63 -7.20 -7.30 6.06
CA THR A 63 -6.05 -8.16 5.72
C THR A 63 -6.06 -9.49 6.50
N GLU A 64 -6.39 -9.47 7.79
CA GLU A 64 -6.43 -10.66 8.62
C GLU A 64 -7.50 -11.66 8.15
N LEU A 65 -8.72 -11.16 7.92
CA LEU A 65 -9.81 -11.99 7.41
C LEU A 65 -9.50 -12.52 6.00
N ALA A 66 -8.98 -11.66 5.11
CA ALA A 66 -8.59 -12.06 3.75
C ALA A 66 -7.52 -13.14 3.75
N THR A 67 -6.53 -13.04 4.66
CA THR A 67 -5.48 -14.06 4.83
C THR A 67 -6.09 -15.37 5.31
N ALA A 68 -6.92 -15.36 6.36
CA ALA A 68 -7.55 -16.56 6.88
C ALA A 68 -8.43 -17.28 5.86
N LEU A 69 -9.17 -16.53 5.03
CA LEU A 69 -9.96 -17.08 3.93
C LEU A 69 -9.08 -17.66 2.81
N SER A 70 -8.01 -16.96 2.45
CA SER A 70 -7.06 -17.45 1.43
C SER A 70 -6.35 -18.73 1.88
N ASP A 71 -5.94 -18.80 3.16
CA ASP A 71 -5.34 -19.99 3.75
C ASP A 71 -6.36 -21.15 3.83
N GLY A 72 -7.65 -20.82 3.98
CA GLY A 72 -8.77 -21.77 3.91
C GLY A 72 -9.16 -22.21 2.49
N GLY A 73 -8.41 -21.80 1.46
CA GLY A 73 -8.61 -22.18 0.06
C GLY A 73 -9.70 -21.42 -0.68
N TYR A 74 -10.29 -20.38 -0.07
CA TYR A 74 -11.28 -19.54 -0.75
C TYR A 74 -10.65 -18.57 -1.74
N ARG A 75 -11.33 -18.31 -2.85
CA ARG A 75 -10.97 -17.20 -3.73
C ARG A 75 -11.37 -15.88 -3.05
N VAL A 76 -10.39 -15.02 -2.80
CA VAL A 76 -10.58 -13.73 -2.14
C VAL A 76 -10.22 -12.60 -3.06
N SER A 77 -10.97 -11.50 -3.03
CA SER A 77 -10.61 -10.24 -3.71
C SER A 77 -10.70 -9.08 -2.73
N LEU A 78 -9.63 -8.28 -2.67
CA LEU A 78 -9.61 -7.01 -1.95
C LEU A 78 -9.73 -5.88 -2.96
N GLU A 79 -10.85 -5.16 -2.91
CA GLU A 79 -11.13 -4.09 -3.84
C GLU A 79 -10.89 -2.69 -3.27
N ASN A 80 -10.49 -1.79 -4.15
CA ASN A 80 -10.30 -0.39 -3.79
C ASN A 80 -11.65 0.23 -3.39
N PRO A 81 -11.74 0.89 -2.21
CA PRO A 81 -12.93 1.61 -1.76
C PRO A 81 -13.55 2.51 -2.84
N ALA A 82 -12.72 3.20 -3.63
CA ALA A 82 -13.21 4.05 -4.70
C ALA A 82 -13.98 3.30 -5.81
N ARG A 83 -13.67 2.02 -6.05
CA ARG A 83 -14.39 1.19 -7.03
C ARG A 83 -15.75 0.77 -6.49
N ILE A 84 -15.82 0.32 -5.24
CA ILE A 84 -17.07 -0.04 -4.57
C ILE A 84 -17.98 1.18 -4.46
N HIS A 85 -17.42 2.33 -4.08
CA HIS A 85 -18.16 3.59 -4.02
C HIS A 85 -18.67 4.04 -5.41
N ALA A 86 -17.87 3.94 -6.48
CA ALA A 86 -18.34 4.25 -7.82
C ALA A 86 -19.46 3.31 -8.26
N PHE A 87 -19.36 2.01 -7.92
CA PHE A 87 -20.41 1.04 -8.20
C PHE A 87 -21.70 1.34 -7.44
N SER A 88 -21.64 1.78 -6.18
CA SER A 88 -22.83 2.15 -5.41
C SER A 88 -23.63 3.29 -6.05
N HIS A 89 -22.97 4.22 -6.73
CA HIS A 89 -23.65 5.28 -7.48
C HIS A 89 -24.36 4.76 -8.74
N THR A 90 -23.83 3.73 -9.39
CA THR A 90 -24.49 3.13 -10.57
C THR A 90 -25.76 2.35 -10.18
N GLU A 91 -25.79 1.80 -8.98
CA GLU A 91 -26.94 1.04 -8.47
C GLU A 91 -28.05 1.94 -7.86
N LEU A 92 -27.87 3.26 -7.83
CA LEU A 92 -28.82 4.24 -7.28
C LEU A 92 -29.34 3.90 -5.87
N THR A 93 -28.52 3.26 -5.05
CA THR A 93 -28.89 2.85 -3.69
C THR A 93 -29.16 4.08 -2.81
N ARG A 94 -30.42 4.21 -2.35
CA ARG A 94 -30.87 5.35 -1.53
C ARG A 94 -30.58 5.15 -0.03
N ASN A 95 -30.47 3.91 0.43
CA ASN A 95 -30.28 3.58 1.85
C ASN A 95 -28.90 2.96 2.07
N LYS A 96 -28.12 3.54 2.97
CA LYS A 96 -26.82 3.02 3.38
C LYS A 96 -26.96 2.31 4.73
N THR A 97 -26.76 0.99 4.74
CA THR A 97 -26.68 0.16 5.95
C THR A 97 -25.60 -0.91 5.75
N ASP A 98 -24.96 -1.37 6.81
CA ASP A 98 -23.91 -2.41 6.73
C ASP A 98 -24.39 -3.66 5.95
N LYS A 99 -25.67 -4.03 6.05
CA LYS A 99 -26.25 -5.13 5.26
C LYS A 99 -26.37 -4.81 3.79
N SER A 100 -26.76 -3.57 3.44
CA SER A 100 -26.85 -3.13 2.03
C SER A 100 -25.46 -3.03 1.42
N ASP A 101 -24.46 -2.63 2.20
CA ASP A 101 -23.07 -2.48 1.73
C ASP A 101 -22.44 -3.86 1.45
N ALA A 102 -22.63 -4.86 2.33
CA ALA A 102 -22.22 -6.23 2.06
C ALA A 102 -22.92 -6.86 0.84
N ALA A 103 -24.23 -6.60 0.66
CA ALA A 103 -24.97 -7.07 -0.50
C ALA A 103 -24.50 -6.40 -1.81
N LEU A 104 -24.18 -5.10 -1.75
CA LEU A 104 -23.61 -4.34 -2.87
C LEU A 104 -22.24 -4.95 -3.28
N ILE A 105 -21.39 -5.25 -2.32
CA ILE A 105 -20.08 -5.88 -2.56
C ILE A 105 -20.26 -7.28 -3.18
N ALA A 106 -21.23 -8.09 -2.69
CA ALA A 106 -21.53 -9.39 -3.28
C ALA A 106 -21.98 -9.28 -4.75
N ARG A 107 -22.82 -8.29 -5.06
CA ARG A 107 -23.25 -8.01 -6.42
C ARG A 107 -22.11 -7.53 -7.32
N TYR A 108 -21.26 -6.65 -6.79
CA TYR A 108 -20.03 -6.24 -7.47
C TYR A 108 -19.15 -7.44 -7.80
N CYS A 109 -18.95 -8.35 -6.82
CA CYS A 109 -18.20 -9.59 -6.99
C CYS A 109 -18.77 -10.45 -8.14
N ALA A 110 -20.09 -10.62 -8.20
CA ALA A 110 -20.75 -11.42 -9.22
C ALA A 110 -20.58 -10.83 -10.63
N LEU A 111 -20.73 -9.50 -10.76
CA LEU A 111 -20.71 -8.82 -12.05
C LEU A 111 -19.30 -8.64 -12.62
N TYR A 112 -18.34 -8.25 -11.76
CA TYR A 112 -17.00 -7.88 -12.22
C TYR A 112 -15.96 -8.98 -12.03
N GLN A 113 -16.24 -10.01 -11.25
CA GLN A 113 -15.33 -11.11 -10.94
C GLN A 113 -13.89 -10.61 -10.70
N PRO A 114 -13.68 -9.77 -9.68
CA PRO A 114 -12.41 -9.09 -9.51
C PRO A 114 -11.24 -10.07 -9.35
N ALA A 115 -10.04 -9.58 -9.62
CA ALA A 115 -8.83 -10.39 -9.56
C ALA A 115 -8.63 -11.00 -8.17
N GLN A 116 -8.15 -12.24 -8.12
CA GLN A 116 -7.82 -12.90 -6.88
C GLN A 116 -6.69 -12.15 -6.19
N TRP A 117 -6.88 -11.91 -4.89
CA TRP A 117 -5.86 -11.39 -4.01
C TRP A 117 -5.09 -12.55 -3.37
N HIS A 118 -3.79 -12.38 -3.24
CA HIS A 118 -2.92 -13.32 -2.55
C HIS A 118 -2.23 -12.60 -1.39
N PRO A 119 -2.16 -13.23 -0.20
CA PRO A 119 -1.43 -12.64 0.92
C PRO A 119 0.05 -12.45 0.56
N ALA A 120 0.60 -11.33 1.00
CA ALA A 120 2.05 -11.16 0.92
C ALA A 120 2.76 -12.26 1.75
N PRO A 121 3.96 -12.70 1.36
CA PRO A 121 4.76 -13.63 2.14
C PRO A 121 4.90 -13.19 3.60
N LEU A 122 5.02 -14.14 4.52
CA LEU A 122 5.10 -13.85 5.96
C LEU A 122 6.26 -12.88 6.26
N SER A 123 7.42 -13.11 5.65
CA SER A 123 8.60 -12.25 5.80
C SER A 123 8.29 -10.79 5.40
N GLN A 124 7.62 -10.57 4.26
CA GLN A 124 7.21 -9.23 3.84
C GLN A 124 6.20 -8.60 4.81
N ARG A 125 5.23 -9.37 5.34
CA ARG A 125 4.24 -8.88 6.30
C ARG A 125 4.91 -8.44 7.61
N GLN A 126 5.86 -9.21 8.10
CA GLN A 126 6.67 -8.90 9.29
C GLN A 126 7.51 -7.65 9.07
N LEU A 127 8.20 -7.53 7.93
CA LEU A 127 8.94 -6.32 7.58
C LEU A 127 8.04 -5.09 7.53
N THR A 128 6.88 -5.22 6.92
CA THR A 128 5.88 -4.12 6.85
C THR A 128 5.44 -3.68 8.25
N ALA A 129 5.21 -4.62 9.16
CA ALA A 129 4.83 -4.34 10.55
C ALA A 129 5.95 -3.60 11.29
N LEU A 130 7.19 -4.05 11.16
CA LEU A 130 8.36 -3.40 11.76
C LEU A 130 8.58 -1.98 11.25
N VAL A 131 8.48 -1.77 9.94
CA VAL A 131 8.66 -0.45 9.32
C VAL A 131 7.55 0.52 9.74
N ARG A 132 6.30 0.06 9.82
CA ARG A 132 5.20 0.88 10.35
C ARG A 132 5.38 1.22 11.83
N HIS A 133 5.83 0.25 12.62
CA HIS A 133 6.11 0.47 14.03
C HIS A 133 7.24 1.50 14.22
N LEU A 134 8.33 1.38 13.46
CA LEU A 134 9.41 2.36 13.47
C LEU A 134 8.90 3.77 13.16
N LYS A 135 8.09 3.91 12.11
CA LYS A 135 7.50 5.20 11.75
C LYS A 135 6.64 5.79 12.87
N ASN A 136 5.81 4.97 13.52
CA ASN A 136 5.00 5.42 14.65
C ASN A 136 5.86 5.90 15.82
N LEU A 137 6.95 5.19 16.14
CA LEU A 137 7.90 5.60 17.18
C LEU A 137 8.58 6.93 16.83
N GLU A 138 9.00 7.12 15.57
CA GLU A 138 9.60 8.37 15.10
C GLU A 138 8.58 9.54 15.15
N GLU A 139 7.31 9.30 14.81
CA GLU A 139 6.24 10.29 14.93
C GLU A 139 5.94 10.64 16.42
N MET A 140 5.91 9.65 17.31
CA MET A 140 5.75 9.89 18.76
C MET A 140 6.92 10.70 19.33
N ARG A 141 8.14 10.34 18.95
CA ARG A 141 9.34 11.08 19.36
C ARG A 141 9.27 12.55 18.92
N GLN A 142 8.88 12.81 17.67
CA GLN A 142 8.73 14.18 17.17
C GLN A 142 7.64 14.95 17.91
N MET A 143 6.53 14.29 18.28
CA MET A 143 5.49 14.92 19.11
C MET A 143 6.02 15.33 20.49
N GLU A 144 6.82 14.47 21.15
CA GLU A 144 7.40 14.78 22.45
C GLU A 144 8.48 15.87 22.34
N GLU A 145 9.27 15.92 21.28
CA GLU A 145 10.19 17.03 21.02
C GLU A 145 9.46 18.37 20.86
N ASN A 146 8.39 18.41 20.08
CA ASN A 146 7.58 19.63 19.92
C ASN A 146 6.94 20.06 21.25
N ARG A 147 6.55 19.10 22.10
CA ARG A 147 6.05 19.39 23.45
C ARG A 147 7.14 19.94 24.36
N LEU A 148 8.36 19.41 24.26
CA LEU A 148 9.50 19.84 25.06
C LEU A 148 9.89 21.31 24.77
N GLU A 149 9.77 21.75 23.50
CA GLU A 149 10.07 23.15 23.12
C GLU A 149 9.19 24.19 23.84
N ALA A 150 7.96 23.81 24.22
CA ALA A 150 7.00 24.71 24.90
C ALA A 150 6.66 24.24 26.33
N ALA A 151 7.48 23.33 26.91
CA ALA A 151 7.19 22.71 28.19
C ALA A 151 7.54 23.64 29.39
N ASP A 152 6.69 23.58 30.42
CA ASP A 152 7.01 24.11 31.74
C ASP A 152 8.16 23.27 32.37
N GLU A 153 8.99 23.93 33.20
CA GLU A 153 10.16 23.30 33.83
C GLU A 153 9.79 22.06 34.65
N VAL A 154 8.59 22.06 35.27
CA VAL A 154 8.08 20.94 36.09
C VAL A 154 7.95 19.64 35.32
N ILE A 155 7.63 19.68 34.02
CA ILE A 155 7.41 18.48 33.20
C ILE A 155 8.59 18.15 32.25
N THR A 156 9.57 19.06 32.14
CA THR A 156 10.72 18.92 31.23
C THR A 156 11.52 17.62 31.49
N GLY A 157 11.74 17.24 32.75
CA GLY A 157 12.43 16.00 33.14
C GLY A 157 11.73 14.76 32.59
N SER A 158 10.44 14.66 32.82
CA SER A 158 9.62 13.51 32.32
C SER A 158 9.58 13.41 30.80
N LEU A 159 9.49 14.54 30.09
CA LEU A 159 9.53 14.54 28.62
C LEU A 159 10.88 14.05 28.08
N LYS A 160 11.99 14.47 28.68
CA LYS A 160 13.33 14.00 28.30
C LYS A 160 13.52 12.50 28.52
N GLU A 161 13.03 11.94 29.63
CA GLU A 161 13.04 10.49 29.88
C GLU A 161 12.22 9.71 28.85
N HIS A 162 11.04 10.24 28.49
CA HIS A 162 10.20 9.63 27.46
C HIS A 162 10.87 9.66 26.08
N ILE A 163 11.49 10.79 25.70
CA ILE A 163 12.26 10.88 24.45
C ILE A 163 13.42 9.89 24.43
N ALA A 164 14.17 9.78 25.53
CA ALA A 164 15.27 8.83 25.64
C ALA A 164 14.78 7.36 25.48
N THR A 165 13.64 7.02 26.08
CA THR A 165 13.00 5.71 25.91
C THR A 165 12.62 5.45 24.45
N LEU A 166 12.02 6.44 23.78
CA LEU A 166 11.67 6.34 22.37
C LEU A 166 12.92 6.19 21.48
N ASP A 167 14.01 6.87 21.79
CA ASP A 167 15.29 6.73 21.07
C ASP A 167 15.85 5.29 21.14
N GLU A 168 15.81 4.66 22.31
CA GLU A 168 16.21 3.25 22.44
C GLU A 168 15.29 2.29 21.69
N LEU A 169 13.97 2.49 21.77
CA LEU A 169 12.98 1.68 21.00
C LEU A 169 13.17 1.83 19.49
N ILE A 170 13.45 3.03 19.00
CA ILE A 170 13.76 3.32 17.59
C ILE A 170 15.02 2.57 17.17
N LYS A 171 16.09 2.63 17.97
CA LYS A 171 17.36 1.95 17.72
C LYS A 171 17.19 0.43 17.67
N GLU A 172 16.49 -0.14 18.64
CA GLU A 172 16.17 -1.58 18.66
C GLU A 172 15.34 -2.01 17.44
N THR A 173 14.34 -1.22 17.10
CA THR A 173 13.47 -1.53 15.95
C THR A 173 14.25 -1.46 14.64
N LYS A 174 15.14 -0.48 14.47
CA LYS A 174 16.07 -0.40 13.31
C LYS A 174 16.99 -1.62 13.25
N LYS A 175 17.48 -2.10 14.39
CA LYS A 175 18.28 -3.34 14.45
C LYS A 175 17.47 -4.56 14.02
N LYS A 176 16.22 -4.71 14.52
CA LYS A 176 15.32 -5.80 14.12
C LYS A 176 15.01 -5.78 12.62
N ILE A 177 14.79 -4.60 12.03
CA ILE A 177 14.56 -4.44 10.58
C ILE A 177 15.78 -4.92 9.80
N ARG A 178 16.99 -4.49 10.17
CA ARG A 178 18.24 -4.92 9.49
C ARG A 178 18.40 -6.43 9.57
N GLN A 179 18.28 -6.99 10.75
CA GLN A 179 18.39 -8.42 10.96
C GLN A 179 17.37 -9.21 10.12
N HIS A 180 16.12 -8.78 10.10
CA HIS A 180 15.08 -9.41 9.31
C HIS A 180 15.39 -9.41 7.80
N ILE A 181 15.99 -8.33 7.30
CA ILE A 181 16.41 -8.25 5.89
C ILE A 181 17.65 -9.12 5.63
N ASP A 182 18.60 -9.13 6.56
CA ASP A 182 19.84 -9.90 6.42
C ASP A 182 19.60 -11.42 6.51
N ASP A 183 18.61 -11.83 7.29
CA ASP A 183 18.20 -13.25 7.44
C ASP A 183 17.44 -13.79 6.20
N ASP A 184 16.88 -12.91 5.36
CA ASP A 184 16.15 -13.28 4.14
C ASP A 184 17.04 -12.99 2.90
N PRO A 185 17.56 -14.04 2.22
CA PRO A 185 18.46 -13.86 1.07
C PRO A 185 17.88 -13.05 -0.07
N ASP A 186 16.56 -13.16 -0.32
CA ASP A 186 15.89 -12.43 -1.39
C ASP A 186 15.75 -10.94 -1.04
N LEU A 187 15.36 -10.63 0.19
CA LEU A 187 15.28 -9.25 0.67
C LEU A 187 16.65 -8.58 0.68
N ARG A 188 17.69 -9.28 1.15
CA ARG A 188 19.08 -8.79 1.18
C ARG A 188 19.59 -8.50 -0.24
N LYS A 189 19.36 -9.42 -1.19
CA LYS A 189 19.72 -9.23 -2.60
C LYS A 189 19.01 -8.04 -3.22
N ASP A 190 17.70 -7.96 -3.05
CA ASP A 190 16.91 -6.86 -3.61
C ASP A 190 17.27 -5.52 -2.97
N LYS A 191 17.61 -5.49 -1.66
CA LYS A 191 18.12 -4.29 -1.00
C LYS A 191 19.41 -3.80 -1.62
N ALA A 192 20.40 -4.68 -1.81
CA ALA A 192 21.67 -4.32 -2.44
C ALA A 192 21.48 -3.75 -3.85
N LEU A 193 20.61 -4.35 -4.66
CA LEU A 193 20.26 -3.85 -5.99
C LEU A 193 19.61 -2.46 -5.92
N LEU A 194 18.71 -2.21 -4.99
CA LEU A 194 18.06 -0.92 -4.82
C LEU A 194 19.07 0.16 -4.39
N GLU A 195 19.97 -0.16 -3.47
CA GLU A 195 20.99 0.76 -2.95
C GLU A 195 22.12 1.06 -3.95
N SER A 196 22.28 0.25 -5.00
CA SER A 196 23.16 0.59 -6.11
C SER A 196 22.73 1.84 -6.89
N ILE A 197 21.47 2.27 -6.76
CA ILE A 197 20.94 3.46 -7.42
C ILE A 197 21.36 4.72 -6.64
N PRO A 198 22.14 5.65 -7.19
CA PRO A 198 22.49 6.90 -6.51
C PRO A 198 21.23 7.68 -6.11
N GLY A 199 21.14 8.01 -4.80
CA GLY A 199 19.97 8.64 -4.19
C GLY A 199 18.96 7.68 -3.55
N VAL A 200 19.18 6.37 -3.66
CA VAL A 200 18.43 5.34 -2.93
C VAL A 200 19.30 4.84 -1.78
N GLY A 201 18.97 5.21 -0.56
CA GLY A 201 19.65 4.73 0.65
C GLY A 201 18.79 3.75 1.45
N ASP A 202 19.30 3.33 2.61
CA ASP A 202 18.69 2.36 3.54
C ASP A 202 17.19 2.61 3.81
N VAL A 203 16.80 3.87 4.02
CA VAL A 203 15.40 4.23 4.30
C VAL A 203 14.50 3.93 3.11
N LEU A 204 14.89 4.33 1.89
CA LEU A 204 14.05 4.12 0.72
C LEU A 204 14.02 2.65 0.30
N SER A 205 15.17 1.96 0.28
CA SER A 205 15.26 0.54 -0.07
C SER A 205 14.40 -0.32 0.87
N THR A 206 14.53 -0.12 2.19
CA THR A 206 13.74 -0.80 3.22
C THR A 206 12.23 -0.55 3.05
N ASN A 207 11.82 0.70 2.81
CA ASN A 207 10.41 1.03 2.60
C ASN A 207 9.84 0.43 1.30
N LEU A 208 10.64 0.38 0.23
CA LEU A 208 10.23 -0.30 -1.01
C LEU A 208 10.02 -1.80 -0.78
N LEU A 209 10.94 -2.48 -0.08
CA LEU A 209 10.78 -3.89 0.26
C LEU A 209 9.56 -4.14 1.16
N ALA A 210 9.32 -3.27 2.14
CA ALA A 210 8.17 -3.40 3.04
C ALA A 210 6.82 -3.18 2.34
N PHE A 211 6.65 -2.06 1.63
CA PHE A 211 5.34 -1.64 1.12
C PHE A 211 5.04 -2.11 -0.30
N VAL A 212 6.05 -2.37 -1.09
CA VAL A 212 5.90 -2.91 -2.45
C VAL A 212 6.12 -4.43 -2.44
N GLY A 213 7.10 -4.91 -1.65
CA GLY A 213 7.52 -6.30 -1.65
C GLY A 213 8.23 -6.66 -2.95
N ASN A 214 7.84 -7.78 -3.55
CA ASN A 214 8.45 -8.24 -4.79
C ASN A 214 8.08 -7.33 -5.98
N LEU A 215 9.02 -6.48 -6.39
CA LEU A 215 8.83 -5.57 -7.52
C LEU A 215 8.64 -6.32 -8.85
N ARG A 216 9.13 -7.57 -8.95
CA ARG A 216 9.00 -8.41 -10.17
C ARG A 216 7.56 -8.81 -10.48
N ARG A 217 6.64 -8.71 -9.51
CA ARG A 217 5.21 -9.00 -9.69
C ARG A 217 4.50 -8.01 -10.61
N PHE A 218 5.05 -6.81 -10.80
CA PHE A 218 4.46 -5.82 -11.69
C PHE A 218 4.79 -6.14 -13.15
N SER A 219 3.81 -5.99 -14.01
CA SER A 219 3.95 -6.21 -15.46
C SER A 219 4.88 -5.18 -16.13
N SER A 220 4.99 -3.99 -15.54
CA SER A 220 5.83 -2.90 -16.07
C SER A 220 6.19 -1.87 -14.98
N SER A 221 7.21 -1.08 -15.25
CA SER A 221 7.56 0.07 -14.42
C SER A 221 6.42 1.10 -14.31
N LYS A 222 5.58 1.21 -15.35
CA LYS A 222 4.39 2.07 -15.35
C LYS A 222 3.33 1.57 -14.36
N ALA A 223 3.15 0.25 -14.23
CA ALA A 223 2.25 -0.35 -13.26
C ALA A 223 2.69 -0.07 -11.82
N LEU A 224 4.00 -0.15 -11.52
CA LEU A 224 4.55 0.21 -10.21
C LEU A 224 4.34 1.71 -9.90
N VAL A 225 4.56 2.58 -10.87
CA VAL A 225 4.32 4.04 -10.75
C VAL A 225 2.84 4.33 -10.49
N ALA A 226 1.93 3.60 -11.13
CA ALA A 226 0.49 3.70 -10.89
C ALA A 226 0.12 3.23 -9.47
N TYR A 227 0.71 2.12 -9.00
CA TYR A 227 0.55 1.61 -7.64
C TYR A 227 0.96 2.64 -6.57
N ALA A 228 2.02 3.41 -6.82
CA ALA A 228 2.42 4.53 -5.97
C ALA A 228 1.53 5.79 -6.11
N GLY A 229 0.62 5.83 -7.08
CA GLY A 229 -0.24 6.99 -7.35
C GLY A 229 0.50 8.20 -7.91
N LEU A 230 1.61 7.97 -8.61
CA LEU A 230 2.46 9.01 -9.22
C LEU A 230 2.15 9.25 -10.70
N ASN A 231 1.11 8.62 -11.25
CA ASN A 231 0.66 8.90 -12.61
C ASN A 231 0.01 10.28 -12.70
N PRO A 232 0.29 11.05 -13.77
CA PRO A 232 -0.45 12.27 -14.02
C PRO A 232 -1.90 11.93 -14.43
N ARG A 233 -2.86 12.56 -13.77
CA ARG A 233 -4.25 12.56 -14.18
C ARG A 233 -4.44 13.69 -15.17
N ARG A 234 -4.78 13.36 -16.41
CA ARG A 234 -5.17 14.33 -17.43
C ARG A 234 -6.68 14.53 -17.37
N CYS A 235 -7.12 15.77 -17.46
CA CYS A 235 -8.54 16.11 -17.62
C CYS A 235 -8.62 16.92 -18.92
N GLU A 236 -8.97 16.24 -19.99
CA GLU A 236 -9.11 16.82 -21.33
C GLU A 236 -10.50 16.44 -21.85
N SER A 237 -11.24 17.41 -22.38
CA SER A 237 -12.55 17.19 -22.98
C SER A 237 -12.69 18.12 -24.20
N GLY A 238 -12.72 17.55 -25.39
CA GLY A 238 -12.78 18.31 -26.63
C GLY A 238 -11.62 19.28 -26.76
N MET A 239 -11.92 20.58 -26.93
CA MET A 239 -10.91 21.62 -27.02
C MET A 239 -10.38 22.10 -25.65
N TRP A 240 -10.98 21.69 -24.55
CA TRP A 240 -10.55 22.10 -23.20
C TRP A 240 -9.42 21.21 -22.68
N LYS A 241 -8.31 21.84 -22.31
CA LYS A 241 -7.16 21.16 -21.66
C LYS A 241 -6.99 21.68 -20.26
N GLY A 242 -7.43 20.87 -19.27
CA GLY A 242 -7.26 21.17 -17.86
C GLY A 242 -5.83 20.96 -17.37
N LYS A 243 -5.50 21.54 -16.19
CA LYS A 243 -4.19 21.34 -15.55
C LYS A 243 -4.02 19.88 -15.15
N SER A 244 -2.94 19.26 -15.61
CA SER A 244 -2.54 17.93 -15.18
C SER A 244 -2.16 17.93 -13.69
N ARG A 245 -2.66 16.96 -12.92
CA ARG A 245 -2.35 16.76 -11.49
C ARG A 245 -1.94 15.32 -11.26
N LEU A 246 -1.22 15.06 -10.15
CA LEU A 246 -0.96 13.68 -9.74
C LEU A 246 -2.27 12.97 -9.39
N SER A 247 -2.40 11.72 -9.81
CA SER A 247 -3.57 10.88 -9.54
C SER A 247 -3.84 10.75 -8.04
N LYS A 248 -2.78 10.57 -7.23
CA LYS A 248 -2.81 10.24 -5.79
C LYS A 248 -3.61 8.98 -5.44
N VAL A 249 -4.17 8.29 -6.42
CA VAL A 249 -4.80 6.97 -6.26
C VAL A 249 -3.67 5.95 -6.17
N GLY A 250 -3.38 5.48 -4.96
CA GLY A 250 -2.26 4.57 -4.67
C GLY A 250 -1.61 4.86 -3.31
N SER A 251 -0.52 4.15 -2.98
CA SER A 251 0.12 4.21 -1.66
C SER A 251 0.61 5.62 -1.28
N ARG A 252 0.04 6.15 -0.21
CA ARG A 252 0.47 7.43 0.38
C ARG A 252 1.84 7.29 1.04
N GLU A 253 2.09 6.15 1.68
CA GLU A 253 3.36 5.84 2.34
C GLU A 253 4.52 5.90 1.33
N LEU A 254 4.38 5.24 0.18
CA LEU A 254 5.41 5.27 -0.85
C LEU A 254 5.69 6.68 -1.38
N ARG A 255 4.65 7.48 -1.59
CA ARG A 255 4.85 8.87 -2.05
C ARG A 255 5.59 9.72 -1.02
N SER A 256 5.28 9.55 0.27
CA SER A 256 5.94 10.27 1.36
C SER A 256 7.45 9.95 1.41
N VAL A 257 7.79 8.66 1.37
CA VAL A 257 9.17 8.18 1.48
C VAL A 257 10.00 8.52 0.24
N LEU A 258 9.40 8.58 -0.95
CA LEU A 258 10.09 8.88 -2.20
C LEU A 258 10.50 10.35 -2.36
N TYR A 259 9.90 11.28 -1.63
CA TYR A 259 10.08 12.71 -1.86
C TYR A 259 11.51 13.17 -1.64
N MET A 260 12.06 12.96 -0.45
CA MET A 260 13.43 13.37 -0.13
C MET A 260 14.51 12.63 -0.94
N PRO A 261 14.43 11.29 -1.12
CA PRO A 261 15.31 10.59 -2.03
C PRO A 261 15.30 11.14 -3.46
N ALA A 262 14.14 11.56 -3.98
CA ALA A 262 14.07 12.20 -5.31
C ALA A 262 14.77 13.57 -5.35
N VAL A 263 14.70 14.35 -4.28
CA VAL A 263 15.44 15.61 -4.16
C VAL A 263 16.95 15.34 -4.14
N VAL A 264 17.41 14.35 -3.38
CA VAL A 264 18.82 13.94 -3.32
C VAL A 264 19.30 13.40 -4.68
N ALA A 265 18.53 12.50 -5.29
CA ALA A 265 18.84 11.93 -6.60
C ALA A 265 18.94 13.00 -7.71
N GLY A 266 18.18 14.09 -7.62
CA GLY A 266 18.32 15.23 -8.50
C GLY A 266 19.70 15.90 -8.46
N ARG A 267 20.54 15.58 -7.46
CA ARG A 267 21.91 16.10 -7.32
C ARG A 267 22.96 15.05 -7.68
N CYS A 268 22.76 13.80 -7.29
CA CYS A 268 23.78 12.75 -7.37
C CYS A 268 23.51 11.65 -8.42
N ASN A 269 22.31 11.59 -9.02
CA ASN A 269 21.96 10.60 -10.04
C ASN A 269 21.82 11.31 -11.39
N GLU A 270 22.73 11.04 -12.33
CA GLU A 270 22.77 11.74 -13.61
C GLU A 270 21.47 11.60 -14.40
N VAL A 271 20.83 10.43 -14.38
CA VAL A 271 19.56 10.18 -15.09
C VAL A 271 18.40 11.03 -14.53
N VAL A 272 18.34 11.15 -13.19
CA VAL A 272 17.32 11.97 -12.50
C VAL A 272 17.62 13.45 -12.65
N LYS A 273 18.89 13.83 -12.52
CA LYS A 273 19.39 15.20 -12.67
C LYS A 273 19.09 15.76 -14.07
N ASP A 274 19.37 14.99 -15.12
CA ASP A 274 19.08 15.39 -16.49
C ASP A 274 17.58 15.50 -16.77
N LEU A 275 16.78 14.61 -16.21
CA LEU A 275 15.31 14.73 -16.27
C LEU A 275 14.85 16.04 -15.62
N MET A 276 15.34 16.35 -14.41
CA MET A 276 14.93 17.55 -13.68
C MET A 276 15.38 18.83 -14.40
N ARG A 277 16.60 18.85 -14.95
CA ARG A 277 17.14 19.97 -15.76
C ARG A 277 16.29 20.23 -17.01
N ARG A 278 15.93 19.17 -17.75
CA ARG A 278 15.05 19.28 -18.93
C ARG A 278 13.65 19.79 -18.59
N LEU A 279 13.14 19.46 -17.41
CA LEU A 279 11.84 19.96 -16.95
C LEU A 279 11.94 21.42 -16.49
N GLU A 280 13.07 21.82 -15.92
CA GLU A 280 13.37 23.20 -15.55
C GLU A 280 13.43 24.12 -16.77
N SER A 281 14.14 23.72 -17.83
CA SER A 281 14.20 24.47 -19.10
C SER A 281 12.83 24.61 -19.78
N ARG A 282 11.86 23.75 -19.42
CA ARG A 282 10.45 23.83 -19.86
C ARG A 282 9.56 24.62 -18.90
N GLY A 283 10.12 25.34 -17.93
CA GLY A 283 9.38 26.17 -16.97
C GLY A 283 8.58 25.38 -15.91
N LYS A 284 8.90 24.08 -15.67
CA LYS A 284 8.21 23.28 -14.68
C LYS A 284 8.59 23.66 -13.25
N ALA A 285 7.58 23.81 -12.38
CA ALA A 285 7.77 24.17 -10.97
C ALA A 285 8.60 23.10 -10.21
N GLY A 286 9.33 23.50 -9.17
CA GLY A 286 10.19 22.62 -8.38
C GLY A 286 9.49 21.35 -7.89
N LYS A 287 8.27 21.46 -7.33
CA LYS A 287 7.47 20.30 -6.90
C LYS A 287 7.10 19.34 -8.06
N GLU A 288 6.83 19.86 -9.26
CA GLU A 288 6.55 19.02 -10.44
C GLU A 288 7.81 18.25 -10.85
N ARG A 289 8.98 18.89 -10.79
CA ARG A 289 10.28 18.25 -11.07
C ARG A 289 10.60 17.14 -10.09
N VAL A 290 10.40 17.37 -8.78
CA VAL A 290 10.57 16.35 -7.75
C VAL A 290 9.62 15.18 -7.98
N CYS A 291 8.34 15.42 -8.27
CA CYS A 291 7.39 14.34 -8.59
C CYS A 291 7.81 13.52 -9.82
N ALA A 292 8.41 14.15 -10.83
CA ALA A 292 8.98 13.44 -11.98
C ALA A 292 10.20 12.58 -11.55
N GLY A 293 11.05 13.11 -10.66
CA GLY A 293 12.17 12.39 -10.05
C GLY A 293 11.71 11.17 -9.27
N MET A 294 10.66 11.28 -8.45
CA MET A 294 10.05 10.15 -7.73
C MET A 294 9.61 9.04 -8.68
N ARG A 295 8.95 9.40 -9.78
CA ARG A 295 8.58 8.43 -10.84
C ARG A 295 9.80 7.76 -11.44
N LYS A 296 10.82 8.54 -11.74
CA LYS A 296 12.05 8.01 -12.34
C LYS A 296 12.78 7.07 -11.40
N LEU A 297 12.89 7.40 -10.11
CA LEU A 297 13.45 6.50 -9.11
C LEU A 297 12.71 5.16 -9.01
N LEU A 298 11.37 5.16 -9.04
CA LEU A 298 10.61 3.90 -9.07
C LEU A 298 10.84 3.10 -10.34
N GLN A 299 11.01 3.76 -11.49
CA GLN A 299 11.34 3.08 -12.74
C GLN A 299 12.74 2.47 -12.69
N LEU A 300 13.73 3.19 -12.12
CA LEU A 300 15.08 2.67 -11.88
C LEU A 300 15.04 1.47 -10.92
N ALA A 301 14.34 1.60 -9.79
CA ALA A 301 14.16 0.53 -8.82
C ALA A 301 13.55 -0.73 -9.46
N TYR A 302 12.51 -0.57 -10.27
CA TYR A 302 11.94 -1.68 -11.03
C TYR A 302 12.96 -2.30 -11.97
N GLY A 303 13.73 -1.49 -12.70
CA GLY A 303 14.71 -1.94 -13.67
C GLY A 303 15.81 -2.81 -13.05
N VAL A 304 16.45 -2.34 -11.97
CA VAL A 304 17.53 -3.07 -11.30
C VAL A 304 17.05 -4.37 -10.65
N VAL A 305 15.89 -4.35 -10.00
CA VAL A 305 15.33 -5.57 -9.40
C VAL A 305 14.85 -6.56 -10.45
N LYS A 306 14.24 -6.08 -11.55
CA LYS A 306 13.77 -6.94 -12.64
C LYS A 306 14.91 -7.60 -13.41
N SER A 307 15.97 -6.86 -13.68
CA SER A 307 17.16 -7.38 -14.38
C SER A 307 18.07 -8.21 -13.48
N GLY A 308 18.03 -7.99 -12.16
CA GLY A 308 18.97 -8.55 -11.20
C GLY A 308 20.40 -8.02 -11.33
N ARG A 309 20.56 -6.86 -11.99
CA ARG A 309 21.85 -6.18 -12.19
C ARG A 309 21.87 -4.85 -11.44
N GLU A 310 23.02 -4.47 -10.93
CA GLU A 310 23.23 -3.17 -10.32
C GLU A 310 22.92 -2.03 -11.28
N PHE A 311 22.70 -0.85 -10.73
CA PHE A 311 22.41 0.34 -11.50
C PHE A 311 23.59 0.73 -12.40
N ASP A 312 23.29 0.95 -13.65
CA ASP A 312 24.19 1.49 -14.65
C ASP A 312 23.48 2.62 -15.40
N ALA A 313 24.08 3.81 -15.42
CA ALA A 313 23.50 4.98 -16.05
C ALA A 313 23.47 4.89 -17.59
N GLU A 314 24.34 4.08 -18.18
CA GLU A 314 24.48 3.92 -19.63
C GLU A 314 23.48 2.90 -20.20
N ILE A 315 22.93 2.02 -19.36
CA ILE A 315 21.98 1.01 -19.80
C ILE A 315 20.56 1.61 -19.90
N PRO A 316 19.93 1.60 -21.09
CA PRO A 316 18.55 2.02 -21.23
C PRO A 316 17.64 1.17 -20.34
N LEU A 317 16.77 1.83 -19.56
CA LEU A 317 15.74 1.10 -18.81
C LEU A 317 14.85 0.35 -19.78
N ALA A 318 14.75 -0.97 -19.62
CA ALA A 318 13.72 -1.75 -20.30
C ALA A 318 12.36 -1.14 -19.95
N GLY A 319 11.60 -0.72 -20.96
CA GLY A 319 10.36 0.06 -20.89
C GLY A 319 9.17 -0.70 -20.29
#